data_7e0e883e2ab2a75c75a7d8ebd3df298d
#
_entry.id   7e0e883e2ab2a75c75a7d8ebd3df298d
#
_cell.length_a   1.000
_cell.length_b   1.000
_cell.length_c   1.000
_cell.angle_alpha   90.00
_cell.angle_beta   90.00
_cell.angle_gamma   90.00
#
_symmetry.space_group_name_H-M   'P 1'
#
loop_
_entity.id
_entity.type
_entity.pdbx_description
1 polymer ?
#
loop_
_entity_poly.entity_id
_entity_poly.type
_entity_poly.pdbx_seq_one_letter_code
_entity_poly.pdbx_strand_id
1 'polypeptide(L)'
;MKLVFDRQSERAEMLTTLANTAADRREELIAEYRDRSEAAFAPQTLRNYRMVIRLFRRWCEENGCSAEPPIDPRVLAQWVDDMGGKLAANSIETRLWAIAELHRSHFLPSPTRHRLVDLSLKGVKRKYGAHIRQAPPLTKREVVQAIEKLGASRRHIRDKALLWIATDSWCRASEIAAFRVKDLMRQDDDSSLLYIRRSKTDQFGEGAYAFLSGRGTRAVLEWIEMAKLQPDEPLLMKSQAGGKRIPLHTTTISNIIKRCTGRKDVSAHSTRVGGVHDAFKLGCDLSSIMVAGRWTSPEMPARYGRRIRASQSAAADVSRAFEAETASVAQGSSEAGV
;
A
#
# COMPACT_ATOMS: atom_id res chain seq x y z
N MET A 1 14.66 11.68 18.44
CA MET A 1 14.92 10.70 19.52
C MET A 1 13.97 9.51 19.29
N LYS A 2 14.46 8.40 18.69
CA LYS A 2 13.65 7.19 18.53
C LYS A 2 13.49 6.54 19.91
N LEU A 3 12.28 6.56 20.45
CA LEU A 3 11.92 5.70 21.57
C LEU A 3 12.03 4.24 21.09
N VAL A 4 13.16 3.62 21.40
CA VAL A 4 13.31 2.17 21.30
C VAL A 4 12.49 1.60 22.45
N PHE A 5 11.24 1.25 22.20
CA PHE A 5 10.42 0.51 23.15
C PHE A 5 11.07 -0.86 23.33
N ASP A 6 11.67 -1.08 24.49
CA ASP A 6 12.18 -2.38 24.91
C ASP A 6 10.97 -3.31 25.18
N ARG A 7 10.71 -4.20 24.22
CA ARG A 7 9.59 -5.14 24.28
C ARG A 7 9.63 -6.13 25.44
N GLN A 8 10.79 -6.28 26.10
CA GLN A 8 10.91 -7.09 27.31
C GLN A 8 10.47 -6.29 28.53
N SER A 9 10.78 -5.00 28.60
CA SER A 9 10.33 -4.08 29.63
C SER A 9 8.81 -3.91 29.60
N GLU A 10 8.19 -3.69 28.43
CA GLU A 10 6.72 -3.64 28.29
C GLU A 10 6.03 -4.92 28.79
N ARG A 11 6.66 -6.08 28.55
CA ARG A 11 6.10 -7.36 29.00
C ARG A 11 6.16 -7.53 30.50
N ALA A 12 7.25 -7.09 31.14
CA ALA A 12 7.42 -7.12 32.58
C ALA A 12 6.49 -6.13 33.27
N GLU A 13 6.36 -4.92 32.76
CA GLU A 13 5.43 -3.90 33.24
C GLU A 13 3.97 -4.35 33.15
N MET A 14 3.59 -4.95 32.03
CA MET A 14 2.26 -5.51 31.81
C MET A 14 1.92 -6.63 32.81
N LEU A 15 2.86 -7.54 33.08
CA LEU A 15 2.68 -8.62 34.05
C LEU A 15 2.61 -8.11 35.48
N THR A 16 3.40 -7.09 35.80
CA THR A 16 3.39 -6.45 37.13
C THR A 16 2.08 -5.69 37.38
N THR A 17 1.60 -4.95 36.39
CA THR A 17 0.32 -4.22 36.47
C THR A 17 -0.84 -5.18 36.66
N LEU A 18 -0.86 -6.33 35.98
CA LEU A 18 -1.89 -7.36 36.12
C LEU A 18 -1.88 -8.04 37.49
N ALA A 19 -0.69 -8.31 38.02
CA ALA A 19 -0.55 -8.95 39.35
C ALA A 19 -1.06 -8.05 40.48
N ASN A 20 -0.95 -6.74 40.34
CA ASN A 20 -1.26 -5.76 41.38
C ASN A 20 -2.67 -5.14 41.24
N THR A 21 -3.47 -5.51 40.22
CA THR A 21 -4.76 -4.87 39.97
C THR A 21 -5.91 -5.78 40.41
N ALA A 22 -6.73 -5.32 41.33
CA ALA A 22 -8.00 -5.98 41.71
C ALA A 22 -8.93 -6.14 40.48
N ALA A 23 -9.80 -7.17 40.50
CA ALA A 23 -10.65 -7.53 39.36
C ALA A 23 -11.46 -6.33 38.81
N ASP A 24 -11.99 -5.48 39.70
CA ASP A 24 -12.79 -4.30 39.35
C ASP A 24 -12.00 -3.25 38.56
N ARG A 25 -10.72 -3.07 38.88
CA ARG A 25 -9.83 -2.17 38.13
C ARG A 25 -9.43 -2.71 36.75
N ARG A 26 -9.50 -4.02 36.55
CA ARG A 26 -9.18 -4.63 35.25
C ARG A 26 -10.16 -4.21 34.17
N GLU A 27 -11.46 -4.18 34.47
CA GLU A 27 -12.49 -3.75 33.51
C GLU A 27 -12.31 -2.28 33.14
N GLU A 28 -12.03 -1.42 34.12
CA GLU A 28 -11.72 -0.01 33.89
C GLU A 28 -10.50 0.16 32.98
N LEU A 29 -9.43 -0.57 33.22
CA LEU A 29 -8.21 -0.52 32.39
C LEU A 29 -8.47 -1.02 30.97
N ILE A 30 -9.27 -2.06 30.78
CA ILE A 30 -9.66 -2.58 29.47
C ILE A 30 -10.50 -1.52 28.70
N ALA A 31 -11.42 -0.85 29.38
CA ALA A 31 -12.22 0.22 28.81
C ALA A 31 -11.34 1.41 28.40
N GLU A 32 -10.44 1.85 29.28
CA GLU A 32 -9.46 2.92 28.96
C GLU A 32 -8.56 2.56 27.79
N TYR A 33 -8.05 1.33 27.74
CA TYR A 33 -7.26 0.85 26.60
C TYR A 33 -8.05 0.92 25.29
N ARG A 34 -9.32 0.53 25.32
CA ARG A 34 -10.20 0.58 24.15
C ARG A 34 -10.35 2.01 23.64
N ASP A 35 -10.66 2.96 24.54
CA ASP A 35 -10.85 4.36 24.16
C ASP A 35 -9.57 4.97 23.58
N ARG A 36 -8.43 4.72 24.20
CA ARG A 36 -7.13 5.16 23.70
C ARG A 36 -6.78 4.52 22.34
N SER A 37 -7.08 3.24 22.17
CA SER A 37 -6.86 2.52 20.91
C SER A 37 -7.77 3.05 19.79
N GLU A 38 -9.03 3.41 20.09
CA GLU A 38 -9.95 4.01 19.12
C GLU A 38 -9.44 5.40 18.65
N ALA A 39 -8.83 6.17 19.52
CA ALA A 39 -8.23 7.45 19.17
C ALA A 39 -6.90 7.30 18.38
N ALA A 40 -6.10 6.25 18.70
CA ALA A 40 -4.76 6.06 18.14
C ALA A 40 -4.75 5.33 16.79
N PHE A 41 -5.66 4.38 16.58
CA PHE A 41 -5.66 3.60 15.35
C PHE A 41 -6.47 4.23 14.22
N ALA A 42 -5.96 4.12 12.99
CA ALA A 42 -6.71 4.53 11.81
C ALA A 42 -8.05 3.77 11.71
N PRO A 43 -9.15 4.42 11.27
CA PRO A 43 -10.48 3.80 11.18
C PRO A 43 -10.51 2.49 10.38
N GLN A 44 -9.66 2.34 9.35
CA GLN A 44 -9.55 1.09 8.58
C GLN A 44 -8.89 -0.02 9.39
N THR A 45 -7.91 0.29 10.22
CA THR A 45 -7.25 -0.66 11.13
C THR A 45 -8.26 -1.22 12.13
N LEU A 46 -9.07 -0.36 12.74
CA LEU A 46 -10.14 -0.77 13.65
C LEU A 46 -11.21 -1.63 12.96
N ARG A 47 -11.61 -1.27 11.74
CA ARG A 47 -12.56 -2.10 10.96
C ARG A 47 -11.99 -3.49 10.69
N ASN A 48 -10.72 -3.58 10.27
CA ASN A 48 -10.04 -4.86 10.02
C ASN A 48 -9.92 -5.67 11.32
N TYR A 49 -9.52 -5.05 12.41
CA TYR A 49 -9.45 -5.67 13.73
C TYR A 49 -10.80 -6.31 14.12
N ARG A 50 -11.86 -5.51 14.13
CA ARG A 50 -13.22 -5.98 14.49
C ARG A 50 -13.71 -7.11 13.56
N MET A 51 -13.38 -7.05 12.27
CA MET A 51 -13.71 -8.10 11.32
C MET A 51 -12.97 -9.40 11.65
N VAL A 52 -11.67 -9.33 11.93
CA VAL A 52 -10.87 -10.52 12.24
C VAL A 52 -11.33 -11.19 13.53
N ILE A 53 -11.62 -10.41 14.58
CA ILE A 53 -12.13 -10.96 15.84
C ILE A 53 -13.47 -11.68 15.63
N ARG A 54 -14.38 -11.11 14.84
CA ARG A 54 -15.63 -11.80 14.49
C ARG A 54 -15.42 -13.10 13.73
N LEU A 55 -14.46 -13.13 12.78
CA LEU A 55 -14.12 -14.35 12.04
C LEU A 55 -13.51 -15.42 12.94
N PHE A 56 -12.64 -15.03 13.87
CA PHE A 56 -12.06 -15.96 14.83
C PHE A 56 -13.10 -16.53 15.78
N ARG A 57 -13.99 -15.69 16.35
CA ARG A 57 -15.09 -16.15 17.22
C ARG A 57 -15.97 -17.17 16.51
N ARG A 58 -16.39 -16.89 15.28
CA ARG A 58 -17.19 -17.83 14.50
C ARG A 58 -16.46 -19.16 14.30
N TRP A 59 -15.18 -19.11 13.94
CA TRP A 59 -14.38 -20.32 13.76
C TRP A 59 -14.26 -21.11 15.07
N CYS A 60 -14.09 -20.45 16.21
CA CYS A 60 -14.08 -21.11 17.52
C CYS A 60 -15.43 -21.78 17.85
N GLU A 61 -16.53 -21.12 17.58
CA GLU A 61 -17.89 -21.68 17.74
C GLU A 61 -18.05 -22.96 16.91
N GLU A 62 -17.63 -22.93 15.63
CA GLU A 62 -17.68 -24.06 14.70
C GLU A 62 -16.76 -25.23 15.12
N ASN A 63 -15.70 -24.95 15.89
CA ASN A 63 -14.73 -25.97 16.34
C ASN A 63 -14.81 -26.30 17.83
N GLY A 64 -15.83 -25.79 18.55
CA GLY A 64 -16.08 -26.10 19.97
C GLY A 64 -14.98 -25.61 20.92
N CYS A 65 -14.32 -24.49 20.61
CA CYS A 65 -13.26 -23.93 21.45
C CYS A 65 -13.55 -22.49 21.86
N SER A 66 -12.84 -21.98 22.89
CA SER A 66 -13.02 -20.64 23.39
C SER A 66 -12.28 -19.61 22.52
N ALA A 67 -12.96 -18.51 22.24
CA ALA A 67 -12.38 -17.33 21.58
C ALA A 67 -11.96 -16.24 22.58
N GLU A 68 -12.25 -16.41 23.85
CA GLU A 68 -11.95 -15.39 24.87
C GLU A 68 -10.50 -15.52 25.38
N PRO A 69 -9.81 -14.38 25.61
CA PRO A 69 -8.46 -14.39 26.18
C PRO A 69 -8.46 -14.91 27.64
N PRO A 70 -7.42 -15.69 28.01
CA PRO A 70 -6.24 -16.07 27.22
C PRO A 70 -6.54 -17.21 26.24
N ILE A 71 -6.24 -16.97 24.96
CA ILE A 71 -6.42 -17.99 23.88
C ILE A 71 -5.32 -19.04 23.99
N ASP A 72 -5.69 -20.33 23.94
CA ASP A 72 -4.73 -21.44 23.88
C ASP A 72 -3.91 -21.35 22.57
N PRO A 73 -2.59 -21.37 22.65
CA PRO A 73 -1.73 -21.41 21.45
C PRO A 73 -2.01 -22.58 20.49
N ARG A 74 -2.53 -23.70 20.99
CA ARG A 74 -2.92 -24.87 20.15
C ARG A 74 -4.12 -24.52 19.27
N VAL A 75 -5.13 -23.88 19.84
CA VAL A 75 -6.32 -23.40 19.12
C VAL A 75 -5.89 -22.41 18.03
N LEU A 76 -4.99 -21.49 18.36
CA LEU A 76 -4.50 -20.50 17.40
C LEU A 76 -3.65 -21.13 16.30
N ALA A 77 -2.83 -22.13 16.61
CA ALA A 77 -2.04 -22.88 15.64
C ALA A 77 -2.95 -23.62 14.64
N GLN A 78 -4.01 -24.28 15.12
CA GLN A 78 -4.98 -24.95 14.25
C GLN A 78 -5.72 -23.95 13.36
N TRP A 79 -6.12 -22.78 13.89
CA TRP A 79 -6.73 -21.73 13.07
C TRP A 79 -5.80 -21.25 11.95
N VAL A 80 -4.49 -21.16 12.21
CA VAL A 80 -3.47 -20.85 11.17
C VAL A 80 -3.42 -21.94 10.11
N ASP A 81 -3.41 -23.22 10.52
CA ASP A 81 -3.38 -24.35 9.59
C ASP A 81 -4.63 -24.39 8.70
N ASP A 82 -5.82 -24.14 9.26
CA ASP A 82 -7.09 -24.10 8.53
C ASP A 82 -7.19 -22.95 7.52
N MET A 83 -6.45 -21.87 7.75
CA MET A 83 -6.31 -20.77 6.80
C MET A 83 -5.32 -21.06 5.68
N GLY A 84 -4.47 -22.09 5.84
CA GLY A 84 -3.48 -22.49 4.85
C GLY A 84 -4.12 -22.86 3.52
N GLY A 85 -3.58 -22.36 2.41
CA GLY A 85 -4.12 -22.55 1.06
C GLY A 85 -5.37 -21.73 0.73
N LYS A 86 -6.11 -21.26 1.74
CA LYS A 86 -7.28 -20.38 1.55
C LYS A 86 -6.88 -18.90 1.52
N LEU A 87 -5.82 -18.54 2.24
CA LEU A 87 -5.33 -17.17 2.35
C LEU A 87 -3.83 -17.09 2.07
N ALA A 88 -3.40 -15.92 1.57
CA ALA A 88 -1.98 -15.62 1.48
C ALA A 88 -1.35 -15.49 2.88
N ALA A 89 -0.10 -15.90 3.06
CA ALA A 89 0.59 -15.92 4.34
C ALA A 89 0.58 -14.56 5.07
N ASN A 90 0.79 -13.44 4.35
CA ASN A 90 0.72 -12.11 4.95
C ASN A 90 -0.69 -11.71 5.41
N SER A 91 -1.75 -12.29 4.83
CA SER A 91 -3.12 -12.10 5.31
C SER A 91 -3.34 -12.85 6.63
N ILE A 92 -2.73 -14.03 6.78
CA ILE A 92 -2.72 -14.78 8.04
C ILE A 92 -1.95 -13.99 9.11
N GLU A 93 -0.78 -13.43 8.79
CA GLU A 93 -0.01 -12.56 9.69
C GLU A 93 -0.82 -11.34 10.15
N THR A 94 -1.58 -10.72 9.24
CA THR A 94 -2.49 -9.61 9.59
C THR A 94 -3.58 -10.05 10.56
N ARG A 95 -4.11 -11.27 10.40
CA ARG A 95 -5.09 -11.84 11.34
C ARG A 95 -4.47 -12.16 12.69
N LEU A 96 -3.27 -12.71 12.71
CA LEU A 96 -2.51 -12.93 13.95
C LEU A 96 -2.23 -11.63 14.70
N TRP A 97 -1.95 -10.53 13.97
CA TRP A 97 -1.82 -9.22 14.60
C TRP A 97 -3.09 -8.81 15.36
N ALA A 98 -4.27 -9.07 14.83
CA ALA A 98 -5.52 -8.75 15.53
C ALA A 98 -5.72 -9.58 16.80
N ILE A 99 -5.29 -10.86 16.81
CA ILE A 99 -5.30 -11.69 18.01
C ILE A 99 -4.28 -11.18 19.05
N ALA A 100 -3.10 -10.75 18.59
CA ALA A 100 -2.12 -10.14 19.47
C ALA A 100 -2.66 -8.84 20.10
N GLU A 101 -3.39 -8.03 19.34
CA GLU A 101 -4.02 -6.81 19.83
C GLU A 101 -5.14 -7.09 20.83
N LEU A 102 -5.93 -8.14 20.60
CA LEU A 102 -6.95 -8.59 21.56
C LEU A 102 -6.31 -8.94 22.91
N HIS A 103 -5.18 -9.66 22.91
CA HIS A 103 -4.48 -9.99 24.15
C HIS A 103 -3.90 -8.75 24.83
N ARG A 104 -3.31 -7.82 24.06
CA ARG A 104 -2.82 -6.55 24.61
C ARG A 104 -3.93 -5.75 25.27
N SER A 105 -5.11 -5.70 24.65
CA SER A 105 -6.28 -4.99 25.23
C SER A 105 -6.78 -5.60 26.54
N HIS A 106 -6.42 -6.84 26.83
CA HIS A 106 -6.74 -7.54 28.08
C HIS A 106 -5.52 -7.64 29.01
N PHE A 107 -4.43 -6.97 28.68
CA PHE A 107 -3.16 -7.01 29.43
C PHE A 107 -2.61 -8.43 29.58
N LEU A 108 -2.78 -9.28 28.56
CA LEU A 108 -2.36 -10.67 28.57
C LEU A 108 -1.21 -10.90 27.57
N PRO A 109 -0.30 -11.87 27.86
CA PRO A 109 0.73 -12.28 26.92
C PRO A 109 0.11 -12.78 25.60
N SER A 110 0.68 -12.35 24.47
CA SER A 110 0.15 -12.76 23.16
C SER A 110 0.56 -14.18 22.80
N PRO A 111 -0.39 -15.08 22.47
CA PRO A 111 -0.10 -16.45 22.03
C PRO A 111 0.49 -16.50 20.61
N THR A 112 0.44 -15.41 19.84
CA THR A 112 0.86 -15.40 18.42
C THR A 112 2.35 -15.62 18.21
N ARG A 113 3.15 -15.48 19.28
CA ARG A 113 4.60 -15.78 19.29
C ARG A 113 4.94 -17.13 19.89
N HIS A 114 3.94 -17.89 20.32
CA HIS A 114 4.17 -19.25 20.80
C HIS A 114 4.73 -20.14 19.69
N ARG A 115 5.65 -21.05 20.04
CA ARG A 115 6.36 -21.88 19.09
C ARG A 115 5.44 -22.69 18.15
N LEU A 116 4.31 -23.18 18.65
CA LEU A 116 3.32 -23.92 17.84
C LEU A 116 2.76 -23.05 16.72
N VAL A 117 2.35 -21.80 17.01
CA VAL A 117 1.80 -20.87 16.03
C VAL A 117 2.85 -20.50 14.97
N ASP A 118 4.10 -20.27 15.42
CA ASP A 118 5.24 -20.00 14.52
C ASP A 118 5.50 -21.18 13.57
N LEU A 119 5.45 -22.42 14.09
CA LEU A 119 5.61 -23.63 13.27
C LEU A 119 4.47 -23.82 12.27
N SER A 120 3.21 -23.65 12.66
CA SER A 120 2.06 -23.68 11.76
C SER A 120 2.20 -22.65 10.64
N LEU A 121 2.53 -21.39 10.98
CA LEU A 121 2.74 -20.35 9.97
C LEU A 121 3.90 -20.67 9.01
N LYS A 122 5.00 -21.22 9.52
CA LYS A 122 6.12 -21.72 8.69
C LYS A 122 5.70 -22.88 7.80
N GLY A 123 4.91 -23.81 8.32
CA GLY A 123 4.33 -24.93 7.57
C GLY A 123 3.47 -24.43 6.41
N VAL A 124 2.57 -23.50 6.68
CA VAL A 124 1.73 -22.84 5.66
C VAL A 124 2.57 -22.16 4.59
N LYS A 125 3.58 -21.34 5.00
CA LYS A 125 4.50 -20.69 4.07
C LYS A 125 5.28 -21.68 3.20
N ARG A 126 5.72 -22.79 3.77
CA ARG A 126 6.45 -23.83 3.04
C ARG A 126 5.57 -24.56 2.05
N LYS A 127 4.34 -24.90 2.45
CA LYS A 127 3.42 -25.70 1.63
C LYS A 127 2.75 -24.88 0.52
N TYR A 128 2.35 -23.63 0.81
CA TYR A 128 1.55 -22.79 -0.11
C TYR A 128 2.28 -21.58 -0.65
N GLY A 129 3.53 -21.37 -0.20
CA GLY A 129 4.36 -20.23 -0.58
C GLY A 129 4.07 -18.98 0.26
N ALA A 130 5.03 -18.05 0.21
CA ALA A 130 4.93 -16.73 0.86
C ALA A 130 4.83 -15.60 -0.18
N HIS A 131 4.46 -15.93 -1.42
CA HIS A 131 4.41 -14.95 -2.50
C HIS A 131 3.31 -13.92 -2.24
N ILE A 132 3.71 -12.65 -2.19
CA ILE A 132 2.77 -11.53 -2.10
C ILE A 132 2.35 -11.17 -3.54
N ARG A 133 1.05 -11.31 -3.83
CA ARG A 133 0.50 -10.89 -5.11
C ARG A 133 0.67 -9.38 -5.28
N GLN A 134 1.55 -9.00 -6.17
CA GLN A 134 1.78 -7.61 -6.53
C GLN A 134 0.76 -7.16 -7.56
N ALA A 135 0.29 -5.90 -7.47
CA ALA A 135 -0.50 -5.30 -8.54
C ALA A 135 0.32 -5.29 -9.84
N PRO A 136 -0.27 -5.66 -10.97
CA PRO A 136 0.41 -5.57 -12.25
C PRO A 136 0.79 -4.11 -12.54
N PRO A 137 1.93 -3.87 -13.20
CA PRO A 137 2.33 -2.52 -13.56
C PRO A 137 1.38 -1.92 -14.60
N LEU A 138 1.13 -0.63 -14.47
CA LEU A 138 0.48 0.20 -15.48
C LEU A 138 1.44 1.36 -15.79
N THR A 139 2.13 1.27 -16.91
CA THR A 139 3.19 2.20 -17.31
C THR A 139 2.64 3.56 -17.70
N LYS A 140 3.49 4.60 -17.66
CA LYS A 140 3.12 5.95 -18.09
C LYS A 140 2.66 5.97 -19.56
N ARG A 141 3.32 5.19 -20.43
CA ARG A 141 2.93 5.04 -21.84
C ARG A 141 1.49 4.55 -22.01
N GLU A 142 1.12 3.47 -21.29
CA GLU A 142 -0.25 2.93 -21.34
C GLU A 142 -1.29 3.94 -20.84
N VAL A 143 -0.95 4.69 -19.78
CA VAL A 143 -1.84 5.73 -19.25
C VAL A 143 -2.02 6.88 -20.23
N VAL A 144 -0.95 7.35 -20.86
CA VAL A 144 -1.03 8.42 -21.89
C VAL A 144 -1.87 7.98 -23.07
N GLN A 145 -1.66 6.77 -23.58
CA GLN A 145 -2.50 6.20 -24.64
C GLN A 145 -4.00 6.10 -24.26
N ALA A 146 -4.28 5.82 -22.99
CA ALA A 146 -5.65 5.81 -22.49
C ALA A 146 -6.24 7.24 -22.44
N ILE A 147 -5.46 8.23 -22.03
CA ILE A 147 -5.86 9.65 -21.98
C ILE A 147 -6.20 10.17 -23.38
N GLU A 148 -5.41 9.85 -24.39
CA GLU A 148 -5.59 10.27 -25.79
C GLU A 148 -6.91 9.77 -26.40
N LYS A 149 -7.43 8.64 -25.93
CA LYS A 149 -8.71 8.08 -26.35
C LYS A 149 -9.93 8.74 -25.69
N LEU A 150 -9.72 9.58 -24.66
CA LEU A 150 -10.80 10.23 -23.95
C LEU A 150 -11.23 11.52 -24.65
N GLY A 151 -12.54 11.71 -24.85
CA GLY A 151 -13.14 12.92 -25.42
C GLY A 151 -13.14 14.13 -24.47
N ALA A 152 -14.01 15.10 -24.77
CA ALA A 152 -14.12 16.39 -24.05
C ALA A 152 -15.31 16.47 -23.07
N SER A 153 -16.01 15.37 -22.81
CA SER A 153 -17.12 15.43 -21.84
C SER A 153 -16.60 15.74 -20.43
N ARG A 154 -17.42 16.37 -19.60
CA ARG A 154 -17.08 16.71 -18.21
C ARG A 154 -16.50 15.52 -17.44
N ARG A 155 -17.04 14.31 -17.67
CA ARG A 155 -16.53 13.08 -17.08
C ARG A 155 -15.13 12.76 -17.59
N HIS A 156 -14.89 12.86 -18.90
CA HIS A 156 -13.59 12.56 -19.49
C HIS A 156 -12.52 13.56 -19.07
N ILE A 157 -12.84 14.84 -18.94
CA ILE A 157 -11.88 15.86 -18.45
C ILE A 157 -11.47 15.55 -17.01
N ARG A 158 -12.42 15.22 -16.12
CA ARG A 158 -12.09 14.74 -14.77
C ARG A 158 -11.21 13.49 -14.81
N ASP A 159 -11.54 12.53 -15.65
CA ASP A 159 -10.83 11.24 -15.72
C ASP A 159 -9.41 11.43 -16.30
N LYS A 160 -9.20 12.38 -17.24
CA LYS A 160 -7.86 12.79 -17.70
C LYS A 160 -7.04 13.38 -16.54
N ALA A 161 -7.59 14.30 -15.77
CA ALA A 161 -6.94 14.87 -14.59
C ALA A 161 -6.55 13.78 -13.57
N LEU A 162 -7.46 12.84 -13.27
CA LEU A 162 -7.20 11.72 -12.40
C LEU A 162 -6.05 10.83 -12.89
N LEU A 163 -6.05 10.49 -14.18
CA LEU A 163 -5.03 9.63 -14.78
C LEU A 163 -3.65 10.29 -14.74
N TRP A 164 -3.55 11.59 -15.02
CA TRP A 164 -2.30 12.33 -14.91
C TRP A 164 -1.81 12.38 -13.46
N ILE A 165 -2.68 12.72 -12.49
CA ILE A 165 -2.33 12.68 -11.08
C ILE A 165 -1.81 11.29 -10.69
N ALA A 166 -2.53 10.21 -11.06
CA ALA A 166 -2.17 8.86 -10.66
C ALA A 166 -0.81 8.40 -11.22
N THR A 167 -0.48 8.77 -12.47
CA THR A 167 0.76 8.32 -13.14
C THR A 167 1.98 9.18 -12.80
N ASP A 168 1.80 10.49 -12.62
CA ASP A 168 2.93 11.41 -12.35
C ASP A 168 3.34 11.40 -10.87
N SER A 169 2.35 11.46 -9.97
CA SER A 169 2.60 11.62 -8.54
C SER A 169 2.94 10.33 -7.80
N TRP A 170 2.69 9.20 -8.37
CA TRP A 170 2.77 7.87 -7.75
C TRP A 170 2.01 7.80 -6.41
N CYS A 171 0.97 8.58 -6.26
CA CYS A 171 0.16 8.63 -5.05
C CYS A 171 -0.67 7.36 -4.85
N ARG A 172 -0.94 7.03 -3.59
CA ARG A 172 -1.92 5.99 -3.24
C ARG A 172 -3.33 6.49 -3.54
N ALA A 173 -4.26 5.58 -3.79
CA ALA A 173 -5.68 5.93 -4.03
C ALA A 173 -6.28 6.81 -2.92
N SER A 174 -5.89 6.59 -1.67
CA SER A 174 -6.34 7.39 -0.53
C SER A 174 -5.78 8.81 -0.54
N GLU A 175 -4.53 8.99 -0.99
CA GLU A 175 -3.88 10.28 -1.15
C GLU A 175 -4.56 11.06 -2.29
N ILE A 176 -4.78 10.40 -3.45
CA ILE A 176 -5.49 10.98 -4.60
C ILE A 176 -6.91 11.43 -4.21
N ALA A 177 -7.62 10.61 -3.43
CA ALA A 177 -8.97 10.94 -2.97
C ALA A 177 -9.02 12.11 -1.99
N ALA A 178 -7.94 12.37 -1.27
CA ALA A 178 -7.86 13.38 -0.23
C ALA A 178 -7.42 14.77 -0.73
N PHE A 179 -6.91 14.88 -1.97
CA PHE A 179 -6.49 16.16 -2.50
C PHE A 179 -7.64 17.17 -2.59
N ARG A 180 -7.33 18.41 -2.22
CA ARG A 180 -8.16 19.59 -2.44
C ARG A 180 -7.53 20.47 -3.51
N VAL A 181 -8.28 21.40 -4.07
CA VAL A 181 -7.76 22.33 -5.08
C VAL A 181 -6.56 23.11 -4.56
N LYS A 182 -6.61 23.58 -3.32
CA LYS A 182 -5.51 24.33 -2.67
C LYS A 182 -4.22 23.53 -2.46
N ASP A 183 -4.23 22.22 -2.66
CA ASP A 183 -3.04 21.38 -2.56
C ASP A 183 -2.19 21.41 -3.83
N LEU A 184 -2.72 21.97 -4.93
CA LEU A 184 -2.00 22.16 -6.18
C LEU A 184 -1.15 23.42 -6.11
N MET A 185 0.17 23.27 -6.14
CA MET A 185 1.15 24.34 -6.06
C MET A 185 1.90 24.44 -7.40
N ARG A 186 1.59 25.45 -8.19
CA ARG A 186 2.24 25.66 -9.49
C ARG A 186 3.72 26.03 -9.32
N GLN A 187 4.54 25.58 -10.26
CA GLN A 187 5.97 25.89 -10.38
C GLN A 187 6.19 26.74 -11.64
N ASP A 188 7.36 27.37 -11.73
CA ASP A 188 7.72 28.28 -12.82
C ASP A 188 7.90 27.56 -14.18
N ASP A 189 8.16 26.25 -14.16
CA ASP A 189 8.35 25.38 -15.33
C ASP A 189 7.04 24.75 -15.85
N ASP A 190 5.88 25.33 -15.56
CA ASP A 190 4.55 24.79 -15.86
C ASP A 190 4.19 23.49 -15.13
N SER A 191 5.09 22.88 -14.39
CA SER A 191 4.78 21.74 -13.53
C SER A 191 4.05 22.16 -12.25
N SER A 192 3.65 21.21 -11.45
CA SER A 192 3.07 21.49 -10.12
C SER A 192 3.56 20.49 -9.09
N LEU A 193 3.48 20.88 -7.84
CA LEU A 193 3.57 19.96 -6.70
C LEU A 193 2.16 19.76 -6.10
N LEU A 194 1.88 18.56 -5.68
CA LEU A 194 0.68 18.19 -4.95
C LEU A 194 1.04 17.95 -3.48
N TYR A 195 0.49 18.74 -2.58
CA TYR A 195 0.74 18.60 -1.14
C TYR A 195 -0.09 17.48 -0.52
N ILE A 196 0.56 16.51 0.06
CA ILE A 196 -0.03 15.36 0.73
C ILE A 196 -0.01 15.60 2.23
N ARG A 197 -1.14 16.00 2.83
CA ARG A 197 -1.24 16.33 4.25
C ARG A 197 -1.03 15.16 5.18
N ARG A 198 -1.48 13.99 4.79
CA ARG A 198 -1.34 12.73 5.55
C ARG A 198 -1.25 11.55 4.61
N SER A 199 -0.44 10.57 4.97
CA SER A 199 -0.35 9.31 4.23
C SER A 199 -0.44 8.11 5.19
N LYS A 200 -0.50 6.90 4.63
CA LYS A 200 -0.47 5.66 5.44
C LYS A 200 0.79 5.54 6.30
N THR A 201 1.90 6.09 5.84
CA THR A 201 3.21 6.04 6.50
C THR A 201 3.51 7.31 7.30
N ASP A 202 2.76 8.37 7.08
CA ASP A 202 2.82 9.64 7.80
C ASP A 202 1.45 9.89 8.45
N GLN A 203 1.24 9.25 9.60
CA GLN A 203 0.00 9.40 10.36
C GLN A 203 0.00 10.68 11.22
N PHE A 204 1.17 11.22 11.52
CA PHE A 204 1.33 12.45 12.32
C PHE A 204 1.20 13.73 11.49
N GLY A 205 1.23 13.61 10.15
CA GLY A 205 0.93 14.74 9.26
C GLY A 205 2.11 15.69 9.08
N GLU A 206 3.35 15.19 9.04
CA GLU A 206 4.52 15.98 8.62
C GLU A 206 4.34 16.53 7.20
N GLY A 207 3.56 15.81 6.37
CA GLY A 207 3.27 16.17 5.01
C GLY A 207 4.34 15.72 4.03
N ALA A 208 3.96 15.70 2.75
CA ALA A 208 4.88 15.37 1.67
C ALA A 208 4.43 16.04 0.37
N TYR A 209 5.34 16.12 -0.59
CA TYR A 209 5.05 16.63 -1.93
C TYR A 209 5.14 15.52 -2.96
N ALA A 210 4.28 15.61 -3.98
CA ALA A 210 4.32 14.73 -5.13
C ALA A 210 4.33 15.56 -6.42
N PHE A 211 5.10 15.14 -7.40
CA PHE A 211 5.27 15.83 -8.67
C PHE A 211 4.08 15.63 -9.61
N LEU A 212 3.73 16.67 -10.35
CA LEU A 212 2.77 16.65 -11.45
C LEU A 212 3.36 17.39 -12.64
N SER A 213 3.48 16.72 -13.80
CA SER A 213 4.05 17.30 -15.01
C SER A 213 3.23 18.46 -15.56
N GLY A 214 3.81 19.28 -16.43
CA GLY A 214 3.08 20.38 -17.08
C GLY A 214 1.84 19.92 -17.87
N ARG A 215 1.87 18.72 -18.49
CA ARG A 215 0.67 18.11 -19.10
C ARG A 215 -0.39 17.75 -18.05
N GLY A 216 0.05 17.17 -16.95
CA GLY A 216 -0.83 16.86 -15.82
C GLY A 216 -1.41 18.10 -15.18
N THR A 217 -0.60 19.15 -14.98
CA THR A 217 -1.03 20.44 -14.45
C THR A 217 -2.13 21.06 -15.33
N ARG A 218 -1.92 21.14 -16.64
CA ARG A 218 -2.94 21.65 -17.57
C ARG A 218 -4.26 20.85 -17.51
N ALA A 219 -4.19 19.53 -17.49
CA ALA A 219 -5.39 18.69 -17.38
C ALA A 219 -6.14 18.89 -16.06
N VAL A 220 -5.41 19.12 -14.96
CA VAL A 220 -6.01 19.39 -13.65
C VAL A 220 -6.64 20.80 -13.62
N LEU A 221 -5.98 21.80 -14.18
CA LEU A 221 -6.52 23.16 -14.27
C LEU A 221 -7.78 23.21 -15.14
N GLU A 222 -7.79 22.54 -16.29
CA GLU A 222 -8.98 22.40 -17.15
C GLU A 222 -10.16 21.78 -16.38
N TRP A 223 -9.89 20.76 -15.57
CA TRP A 223 -10.91 20.16 -14.72
C TRP A 223 -11.41 21.12 -13.63
N ILE A 224 -10.53 21.85 -12.95
CA ILE A 224 -10.88 22.82 -11.92
C ILE A 224 -11.79 23.90 -12.50
N GLU A 225 -11.42 24.46 -13.65
CA GLU A 225 -12.19 25.48 -14.35
C GLU A 225 -13.57 24.97 -14.80
N MET A 226 -13.60 23.83 -15.51
CA MET A 226 -14.86 23.23 -15.98
C MET A 226 -15.81 22.87 -14.84
N ALA A 227 -15.30 22.37 -13.74
CA ALA A 227 -16.09 21.99 -12.58
C ALA A 227 -16.38 23.18 -11.64
N LYS A 228 -15.77 24.34 -11.88
CA LYS A 228 -15.85 25.57 -11.04
C LYS A 228 -15.53 25.23 -9.59
N LEU A 229 -14.39 24.56 -9.37
CA LEU A 229 -13.99 24.13 -8.02
C LEU A 229 -13.40 25.27 -7.22
N GLN A 230 -13.73 25.30 -5.92
CA GLN A 230 -13.19 26.25 -4.96
C GLN A 230 -11.97 25.66 -4.24
N PRO A 231 -11.07 26.49 -3.68
CA PRO A 231 -9.81 26.03 -3.06
C PRO A 231 -9.95 24.93 -2.03
N ASP A 232 -10.99 24.94 -1.22
CA ASP A 232 -11.23 23.98 -0.14
C ASP A 232 -12.02 22.73 -0.57
N GLU A 233 -12.48 22.70 -1.82
CA GLU A 233 -13.24 21.57 -2.34
C GLU A 233 -12.32 20.39 -2.72
N PRO A 234 -12.87 19.15 -2.71
CA PRO A 234 -12.13 17.99 -3.22
C PRO A 234 -11.72 18.19 -4.68
N LEU A 235 -10.43 17.99 -4.97
CA LEU A 235 -9.89 18.13 -6.33
C LEU A 235 -10.56 17.16 -7.29
N LEU A 236 -10.75 15.91 -6.88
CA LEU A 236 -11.43 14.88 -7.67
C LEU A 236 -12.72 14.48 -6.98
N MET A 237 -13.84 14.83 -7.58
CA MET A 237 -15.14 14.66 -6.96
C MET A 237 -16.18 14.04 -7.89
N LYS A 238 -17.28 13.59 -7.30
CA LYS A 238 -18.56 13.33 -7.97
C LYS A 238 -19.63 14.26 -7.40
N SER A 239 -20.56 14.68 -8.26
CA SER A 239 -21.77 15.37 -7.83
C SER A 239 -22.82 14.34 -7.43
N GLN A 240 -23.53 14.57 -6.34
CA GLN A 240 -24.74 13.85 -5.93
C GLN A 240 -25.99 14.67 -6.24
N ALA A 241 -27.15 14.03 -6.13
CA ALA A 241 -28.43 14.73 -6.13
C ALA A 241 -28.41 15.85 -5.08
N GLY A 242 -28.97 17.01 -5.39
CA GLY A 242 -28.91 18.21 -4.52
C GLY A 242 -27.59 19.00 -4.64
N GLY A 243 -26.73 18.70 -5.63
CA GLY A 243 -25.50 19.50 -5.91
C GLY A 243 -24.35 19.27 -4.94
N LYS A 244 -24.47 18.36 -3.96
CA LYS A 244 -23.39 18.05 -3.01
C LYS A 244 -22.17 17.48 -3.72
N ARG A 245 -21.02 18.10 -3.50
CA ARG A 245 -19.72 17.68 -4.03
C ARG A 245 -19.00 16.82 -3.00
N ILE A 246 -18.73 15.57 -3.37
CA ILE A 246 -18.04 14.62 -2.48
C ILE A 246 -16.80 14.05 -3.14
N PRO A 247 -15.70 13.80 -2.40
CA PRO A 247 -14.49 13.22 -2.96
C PRO A 247 -14.77 11.84 -3.58
N LEU A 248 -13.98 11.48 -4.58
CA LEU A 248 -14.01 10.13 -5.13
C LEU A 248 -13.55 9.12 -4.09
N HIS A 249 -14.29 8.03 -3.95
CA HIS A 249 -13.84 6.91 -3.13
C HIS A 249 -12.68 6.15 -3.82
N THR A 250 -11.80 5.53 -3.04
CA THR A 250 -10.62 4.80 -3.55
C THR A 250 -10.98 3.70 -4.55
N THR A 251 -12.09 3.00 -4.34
CA THR A 251 -12.62 2.01 -5.32
C THR A 251 -13.08 2.67 -6.62
N THR A 252 -13.68 3.85 -6.54
CA THR A 252 -14.09 4.61 -7.72
C THR A 252 -12.88 5.04 -8.55
N ILE A 253 -11.79 5.49 -7.91
CA ILE A 253 -10.53 5.80 -8.57
C ILE A 253 -10.00 4.59 -9.34
N SER A 254 -9.92 3.43 -8.70
CA SER A 254 -9.49 2.18 -9.34
C SER A 254 -10.40 1.77 -10.51
N ASN A 255 -11.72 1.94 -10.38
CA ASN A 255 -12.68 1.63 -11.43
C ASN A 255 -12.58 2.59 -12.63
N ILE A 256 -12.26 3.87 -12.38
CA ILE A 256 -11.98 4.84 -13.45
C ILE A 256 -10.74 4.40 -14.24
N ILE A 257 -9.65 4.06 -13.57
CA ILE A 257 -8.41 3.59 -14.18
C ILE A 257 -8.68 2.35 -15.05
N LYS A 258 -9.37 1.33 -14.50
CA LYS A 258 -9.76 0.13 -15.26
C LYS A 258 -10.55 0.45 -16.52
N ARG A 259 -11.55 1.30 -16.39
CA ARG A 259 -12.42 1.69 -17.51
C ARG A 259 -11.65 2.44 -18.59
N CYS A 260 -10.84 3.43 -18.21
CA CYS A 260 -10.11 4.26 -19.16
C CYS A 260 -9.02 3.48 -19.89
N THR A 261 -8.35 2.56 -19.20
CA THR A 261 -7.28 1.74 -19.78
C THR A 261 -7.77 0.47 -20.47
N GLY A 262 -9.02 0.06 -20.25
CA GLY A 262 -9.57 -1.22 -20.73
C GLY A 262 -9.02 -2.45 -19.98
N ARG A 263 -8.13 -2.28 -19.00
CA ARG A 263 -7.47 -3.34 -18.25
C ARG A 263 -8.23 -3.65 -16.95
N LYS A 264 -8.78 -4.86 -16.84
CA LYS A 264 -9.53 -5.32 -15.65
C LYS A 264 -8.63 -5.70 -14.45
N ASP A 265 -7.38 -6.05 -14.71
CA ASP A 265 -6.38 -6.53 -13.75
C ASP A 265 -5.69 -5.41 -12.97
N VAL A 266 -5.76 -4.15 -13.43
CA VAL A 266 -5.10 -2.99 -12.80
C VAL A 266 -5.94 -2.34 -11.71
N SER A 267 -5.29 -1.49 -10.92
CA SER A 267 -5.90 -0.65 -9.89
C SER A 267 -5.14 0.68 -9.78
N ALA A 268 -5.57 1.57 -8.90
CA ALA A 268 -4.80 2.78 -8.62
C ALA A 268 -3.36 2.50 -8.12
N HIS A 269 -3.11 1.32 -7.53
CA HIS A 269 -1.77 0.94 -7.12
C HIS A 269 -0.87 0.55 -8.31
N SER A 270 -1.47 0.14 -9.42
CA SER A 270 -0.76 -0.28 -10.63
C SER A 270 0.01 0.87 -11.30
N THR A 271 -0.46 2.12 -11.20
CA THR A 271 0.28 3.29 -11.72
C THR A 271 1.57 3.53 -10.93
N ARG A 272 1.54 3.31 -9.61
CA ARG A 272 2.71 3.41 -8.75
C ARG A 272 3.74 2.31 -9.04
N VAL A 273 3.28 1.08 -9.29
CA VAL A 273 4.15 -0.03 -9.72
C VAL A 273 4.72 0.24 -11.11
N GLY A 274 3.90 0.74 -12.03
CA GLY A 274 4.30 1.13 -13.38
C GLY A 274 5.35 2.23 -13.38
N GLY A 275 5.19 3.27 -12.56
CA GLY A 275 6.17 4.34 -12.40
C GLY A 275 7.54 3.82 -11.93
N VAL A 276 7.58 2.89 -10.97
CA VAL A 276 8.83 2.23 -10.56
C VAL A 276 9.44 1.45 -11.72
N HIS A 277 8.63 0.74 -12.51
CA HIS A 277 9.10 0.02 -13.69
C HIS A 277 9.71 0.97 -14.74
N ASP A 278 9.02 2.08 -15.02
CA ASP A 278 9.49 3.08 -15.97
C ASP A 278 10.80 3.71 -15.49
N ALA A 279 10.91 4.05 -14.20
CA ALA A 279 12.12 4.63 -13.60
C ALA A 279 13.33 3.67 -13.68
N PHE A 280 13.17 2.39 -13.33
CA PHE A 280 14.25 1.42 -13.47
C PHE A 280 14.67 1.22 -14.94
N LYS A 281 13.73 1.23 -15.88
CA LYS A 281 14.05 1.16 -17.31
C LYS A 281 14.83 2.36 -17.80
N LEU A 282 14.60 3.54 -17.22
CA LEU A 282 15.33 4.77 -17.49
C LEU A 282 16.69 4.84 -16.76
N GLY A 283 17.05 3.83 -15.95
CA GLY A 283 18.29 3.82 -15.20
C GLY A 283 18.30 4.69 -13.94
N CYS A 284 17.13 5.14 -13.47
CA CYS A 284 17.06 5.92 -12.25
C CYS A 284 17.57 5.11 -11.05
N ASP A 285 18.33 5.78 -10.18
CA ASP A 285 18.83 5.20 -8.95
C ASP A 285 17.70 4.93 -7.93
N LEU A 286 17.99 4.04 -6.99
CA LEU A 286 16.99 3.62 -6.00
C LEU A 286 16.58 4.74 -5.06
N SER A 287 17.47 5.69 -4.75
CA SER A 287 17.19 6.82 -3.85
C SER A 287 16.18 7.78 -4.49
N SER A 288 16.38 8.12 -5.77
CA SER A 288 15.43 8.93 -6.55
C SER A 288 14.05 8.27 -6.64
N ILE A 289 14.02 6.94 -6.84
CA ILE A 289 12.76 6.17 -6.84
C ILE A 289 12.09 6.22 -5.45
N MET A 290 12.87 6.11 -4.37
CA MET A 290 12.35 6.20 -3.01
C MET A 290 11.74 7.56 -2.72
N VAL A 291 12.38 8.66 -3.14
CA VAL A 291 11.86 10.02 -3.03
C VAL A 291 10.53 10.15 -3.77
N ALA A 292 10.47 9.76 -5.05
CA ALA A 292 9.26 9.85 -5.87
C ALA A 292 8.09 9.06 -5.25
N GLY A 293 8.36 7.89 -4.72
CA GLY A 293 7.36 7.05 -4.08
C GLY A 293 7.15 7.33 -2.59
N ARG A 294 7.93 8.19 -1.97
CA ARG A 294 7.86 8.47 -0.52
C ARG A 294 8.00 7.19 0.31
N TRP A 295 9.02 6.39 -0.02
CA TRP A 295 9.40 5.20 0.74
C TRP A 295 10.56 5.51 1.68
N THR A 296 10.43 5.07 2.92
CA THR A 296 11.47 5.19 3.95
C THR A 296 12.48 4.04 3.91
N SER A 297 12.16 2.95 3.20
CA SER A 297 13.06 1.81 3.01
C SER A 297 13.08 1.35 1.55
N PRO A 298 14.19 0.73 1.10
CA PRO A 298 14.34 0.25 -0.28
C PRO A 298 13.53 -1.01 -0.60
N GLU A 299 12.97 -1.70 0.39
CA GLU A 299 12.34 -3.02 0.23
C GLU A 299 11.18 -3.00 -0.79
N MET A 300 10.30 -2.00 -0.68
CA MET A 300 9.12 -1.93 -1.53
C MET A 300 9.45 -1.56 -2.98
N PRO A 301 10.23 -0.49 -3.28
CA PRO A 301 10.63 -0.21 -4.65
C PRO A 301 11.49 -1.33 -5.25
N ALA A 302 12.41 -1.95 -4.49
CA ALA A 302 13.18 -3.10 -4.95
C ALA A 302 12.28 -4.30 -5.30
N ARG A 303 11.24 -4.55 -4.52
CA ARG A 303 10.24 -5.60 -4.80
C ARG A 303 9.49 -5.32 -6.10
N TYR A 304 9.03 -4.08 -6.31
CA TYR A 304 8.33 -3.70 -7.54
C TYR A 304 9.22 -3.84 -8.77
N GLY A 305 10.47 -3.45 -8.68
CA GLY A 305 11.44 -3.52 -9.78
C GLY A 305 12.12 -4.89 -9.96
N ARG A 306 11.81 -5.92 -9.17
CA ARG A 306 12.57 -7.19 -9.14
C ARG A 306 12.85 -7.78 -10.52
N ARG A 307 11.85 -7.83 -11.42
CA ARG A 307 12.01 -8.39 -12.76
C ARG A 307 12.92 -7.54 -13.64
N ILE A 308 12.78 -6.21 -13.59
CA ILE A 308 13.59 -5.29 -14.40
C ILE A 308 15.02 -5.30 -13.89
N ARG A 309 15.23 -5.25 -12.58
CA ARG A 309 16.57 -5.33 -11.99
C ARG A 309 17.29 -6.64 -12.28
N ALA A 310 16.56 -7.74 -12.41
CA ALA A 310 17.17 -9.01 -12.83
C ALA A 310 17.77 -8.92 -14.25
N SER A 311 17.08 -8.25 -15.19
CA SER A 311 17.58 -8.02 -16.54
C SER A 311 18.65 -6.91 -16.64
N GLN A 312 18.91 -6.20 -15.57
CA GLN A 312 19.94 -5.15 -15.41
C GLN A 312 20.98 -5.55 -14.36
N SER A 313 21.09 -6.84 -14.07
CA SER A 313 22.07 -7.36 -13.11
C SER A 313 23.46 -7.48 -13.74
N ALA A 314 24.49 -7.53 -12.89
CA ALA A 314 25.86 -7.76 -13.36
C ALA A 314 25.99 -9.02 -14.25
N ALA A 315 25.21 -10.08 -13.96
CA ALA A 315 25.19 -11.27 -14.81
C ALA A 315 24.68 -10.98 -16.24
N ALA A 316 23.62 -10.15 -16.34
CA ALA A 316 23.10 -9.75 -17.64
C ALA A 316 24.08 -8.81 -18.39
N ASP A 317 24.80 -7.93 -17.67
CA ASP A 317 25.82 -7.05 -18.27
C ASP A 317 27.03 -7.85 -18.81
N VAL A 318 27.52 -8.82 -18.03
CA VAL A 318 28.57 -9.73 -18.45
C VAL A 318 28.17 -10.51 -19.70
N SER A 319 26.92 -11.06 -19.71
CA SER A 319 26.43 -11.82 -20.87
C SER A 319 26.36 -10.93 -22.14
N ARG A 320 25.82 -9.72 -22.01
CA ARG A 320 25.74 -8.77 -23.14
C ARG A 320 27.11 -8.34 -23.65
N ALA A 321 28.06 -8.12 -22.75
CA ALA A 321 29.44 -7.79 -23.14
C ALA A 321 30.07 -8.93 -23.94
N PHE A 322 29.91 -10.17 -23.47
CA PHE A 322 30.43 -11.35 -24.17
C PHE A 322 29.76 -11.55 -25.54
N GLU A 323 28.44 -11.40 -25.64
CA GLU A 323 27.72 -11.48 -26.91
C GLU A 323 28.18 -10.41 -27.92
N ALA A 324 28.42 -9.18 -27.46
CA ALA A 324 28.93 -8.10 -28.30
C ALA A 324 30.36 -8.38 -28.81
N GLU A 325 31.23 -8.92 -27.94
CA GLU A 325 32.60 -9.30 -28.31
C GLU A 325 32.60 -10.42 -29.36
N THR A 326 31.80 -11.45 -29.16
CA THR A 326 31.71 -12.58 -30.11
C THR A 326 31.09 -12.16 -31.44
N ALA A 327 30.10 -11.25 -31.45
CA ALA A 327 29.54 -10.71 -32.69
C ALA A 327 30.56 -9.88 -33.50
N SER A 328 31.42 -9.10 -32.86
CA SER A 328 32.47 -8.30 -33.52
C SER A 328 33.53 -9.19 -34.16
N VAL A 329 33.92 -10.28 -33.51
CA VAL A 329 34.87 -11.26 -34.03
C VAL A 329 34.31 -11.98 -35.28
N ALA A 330 33.01 -12.33 -35.27
CA ALA A 330 32.37 -12.96 -36.42
C ALA A 330 32.26 -12.03 -37.64
N GLN A 331 32.08 -10.74 -37.46
CA GLN A 331 32.06 -9.75 -38.54
C GLN A 331 33.43 -9.47 -39.10
N GLY A 332 34.48 -9.35 -38.26
CA GLY A 332 35.87 -9.15 -38.70
C GLY A 332 36.45 -10.33 -39.47
N SER A 333 35.95 -11.56 -39.19
CA SER A 333 36.40 -12.76 -39.94
C SER A 333 35.75 -12.86 -41.34
N SER A 334 34.64 -12.20 -41.59
CA SER A 334 33.98 -12.20 -42.90
C SER A 334 34.54 -11.15 -43.87
N GLU A 335 35.17 -10.08 -43.37
CA GLU A 335 35.80 -9.06 -44.20
C GLU A 335 37.27 -9.39 -44.61
N ALA A 336 37.88 -10.35 -43.92
CA ALA A 336 39.27 -10.77 -44.23
C ALA A 336 39.35 -11.93 -45.25
N GLY A 337 38.22 -12.36 -45.82
CA GLY A 337 38.12 -13.51 -46.74
C GLY A 337 37.69 -13.16 -48.17
N VAL A 338 37.92 -11.91 -48.65
CA VAL A 338 37.64 -11.50 -50.03
C VAL A 338 38.95 -11.11 -50.73
#